data_f52290bb67d2782120596ea61649a2b5
#
_entry.id   f52290bb67d2782120596ea61649a2b5
#
_cell.length_a   1.000
_cell.length_b   1.000
_cell.length_c   1.000
_cell.angle_alpha   90.00
_cell.angle_beta   90.00
_cell.angle_gamma   90.00
#
_symmetry.space_group_name_H-M   'P 1'
#
loop_
_entity.id
_entity.type
_entity.pdbx_description
1 polymer ?
#
loop_
_entity_poly.entity_id
_entity_poly.type
_entity_poly.pdbx_seq_one_letter_code
_entity_poly.pdbx_strand_id
1 'polypeptide(L)'
;METKTASRYVPYKVKDISLAAWGRKEIELAEAEMPGLMALREEYATAQPLKGARIAGCLHMTIQTAVLIETLVALGAEVTWSSCNIFSTQDHAAAAIAAAGIPVYAWKGMNEEEFDWCIEQTLFFGEARQPLNMILDDGGDLTNMVLDQYPELVKDIKGLSEETTTGVHRLYERMKNGTLPLPAINVNDSVTKSKFDNKYGCKESAVDAIR
;
A
#
# COMPACT_ATOMS: atom_id res chain seq x y z
N MET A 1 3.35 27.34 16.13
CA MET A 1 2.74 26.26 15.33
C MET A 1 2.57 26.80 13.93
N GLU A 2 3.49 26.50 13.03
CA GLU A 2 3.31 26.83 11.62
C GLU A 2 2.25 25.88 11.06
N THR A 3 1.15 26.44 10.59
CA THR A 3 0.15 25.72 9.81
C THR A 3 0.80 25.24 8.53
N LYS A 4 1.11 23.94 8.43
CA LYS A 4 1.49 23.33 7.15
C LYS A 4 0.41 23.71 6.14
N THR A 5 0.75 24.49 5.15
CA THR A 5 -0.15 24.88 4.04
C THR A 5 -0.59 23.58 3.39
N ALA A 6 -1.90 23.35 3.33
CA ALA A 6 -2.46 22.14 2.71
C ALA A 6 -1.88 22.01 1.29
N SER A 7 -1.08 20.99 1.07
CA SER A 7 -0.52 20.67 -0.25
C SER A 7 -1.66 20.52 -1.26
N ARG A 8 -1.51 21.12 -2.45
CA ARG A 8 -2.50 20.99 -3.54
C ARG A 8 -2.64 19.51 -3.87
N TYR A 9 -3.87 19.02 -4.02
CA TYR A 9 -4.12 17.64 -4.46
C TYR A 9 -3.40 17.34 -5.77
N VAL A 10 -2.62 16.28 -5.78
CA VAL A 10 -1.95 15.73 -6.96
C VAL A 10 -2.54 14.35 -7.18
N PRO A 11 -3.15 14.05 -8.34
CA PRO A 11 -3.86 12.80 -8.55
C PRO A 11 -2.94 11.56 -8.56
N TYR A 12 -1.69 11.71 -8.95
CA TYR A 12 -0.64 10.69 -8.88
C TYR A 12 0.74 11.31 -9.12
N LYS A 13 1.80 10.59 -8.74
CA LYS A 13 3.18 10.92 -9.16
C LYS A 13 3.96 9.63 -9.38
N VAL A 14 4.35 9.38 -10.63
CA VAL A 14 5.11 8.20 -11.07
C VAL A 14 6.29 8.63 -11.93
N LYS A 15 7.23 7.73 -12.20
CA LYS A 15 8.44 7.99 -12.97
C LYS A 15 8.13 8.41 -14.39
N ASP A 16 7.32 7.62 -15.09
CA ASP A 16 6.96 7.82 -16.49
C ASP A 16 5.61 7.16 -16.78
N ILE A 17 4.59 7.96 -17.02
CA ILE A 17 3.23 7.47 -17.31
C ILE A 17 3.14 6.73 -18.65
N SER A 18 4.07 6.95 -19.57
CA SER A 18 4.09 6.27 -20.87
C SER A 18 4.32 4.75 -20.75
N LEU A 19 4.81 4.27 -19.62
CA LEU A 19 5.00 2.86 -19.32
C LEU A 19 3.70 2.11 -19.01
N ALA A 20 2.56 2.81 -18.90
CA ALA A 20 1.29 2.23 -18.46
C ALA A 20 0.82 1.05 -19.31
N ALA A 21 0.98 1.12 -20.65
CA ALA A 21 0.56 0.05 -21.55
C ALA A 21 1.39 -1.23 -21.37
N TRP A 22 2.67 -1.09 -21.08
CA TRP A 22 3.52 -2.22 -20.71
C TRP A 22 3.12 -2.76 -19.33
N GLY A 23 3.00 -1.88 -18.34
CA GLY A 23 2.58 -2.27 -16.99
C GLY A 23 1.27 -3.03 -16.97
N ARG A 24 0.30 -2.67 -17.82
CA ARG A 24 -0.98 -3.40 -17.92
C ARG A 24 -0.78 -4.86 -18.34
N LYS A 25 0.07 -5.12 -19.31
CA LYS A 25 0.36 -6.49 -19.76
C LYS A 25 1.05 -7.33 -18.68
N GLU A 26 1.97 -6.72 -17.95
CA GLU A 26 2.66 -7.39 -16.83
C GLU A 26 1.70 -7.68 -15.65
N ILE A 27 0.74 -6.78 -15.39
CA ILE A 27 -0.31 -7.00 -14.37
C ILE A 27 -1.24 -8.14 -14.80
N GLU A 28 -1.62 -8.24 -16.08
CA GLU A 28 -2.41 -9.36 -16.60
C GLU A 28 -1.71 -10.72 -16.41
N LEU A 29 -0.38 -10.76 -16.57
CA LEU A 29 0.40 -11.96 -16.24
C LEU A 29 0.39 -12.26 -14.74
N ALA A 30 0.55 -11.24 -13.91
CA ALA A 30 0.49 -11.39 -12.44
C ALA A 30 -0.89 -11.89 -11.97
N GLU A 31 -1.98 -11.43 -12.58
CA GLU A 31 -3.34 -11.93 -12.28
C GLU A 31 -3.46 -13.45 -12.49
N ALA A 32 -2.85 -13.98 -13.57
CA ALA A 32 -2.86 -15.42 -13.83
C ALA A 32 -2.08 -16.22 -12.76
N GLU A 33 -1.11 -15.60 -12.10
CA GLU A 33 -0.29 -16.21 -11.05
C GLU A 33 -0.87 -16.00 -9.64
N MET A 34 -1.94 -15.22 -9.50
CA MET A 34 -2.55 -14.84 -8.20
C MET A 34 -4.01 -15.31 -8.07
N PRO A 35 -4.28 -16.62 -8.21
CA PRO A 35 -5.65 -17.15 -8.25
C PRO A 35 -6.46 -16.86 -6.97
N GLY A 36 -5.81 -16.70 -5.82
CA GLY A 36 -6.48 -16.37 -4.57
C GLY A 36 -7.13 -14.98 -4.59
N LEU A 37 -6.40 -13.94 -5.05
CA LEU A 37 -6.96 -12.60 -5.19
C LEU A 37 -8.02 -12.53 -6.31
N MET A 38 -7.81 -13.25 -7.40
CA MET A 38 -8.79 -13.29 -8.50
C MET A 38 -10.09 -13.95 -8.07
N ALA A 39 -10.03 -15.03 -7.28
CA ALA A 39 -11.22 -15.67 -6.69
C ALA A 39 -11.97 -14.73 -5.73
N LEU A 40 -11.25 -13.98 -4.88
CA LEU A 40 -11.88 -12.97 -4.01
C LEU A 40 -12.56 -11.86 -4.83
N ARG A 41 -11.94 -11.41 -5.91
CA ARG A 41 -12.52 -10.41 -6.81
C ARG A 41 -13.80 -10.93 -7.45
N GLU A 42 -13.80 -12.18 -7.94
CA GLU A 42 -14.99 -12.83 -8.53
C GLU A 42 -16.12 -12.99 -7.51
N GLU A 43 -15.82 -13.46 -6.30
CA GLU A 43 -16.81 -13.75 -5.27
C GLU A 43 -17.44 -12.47 -4.69
N TYR A 44 -16.64 -11.43 -4.44
CA TYR A 44 -17.08 -10.29 -3.64
C TYR A 44 -17.28 -8.97 -4.41
N ALA A 45 -16.86 -8.86 -5.68
CA ALA A 45 -16.97 -7.59 -6.42
C ALA A 45 -18.41 -7.06 -6.51
N THR A 46 -19.40 -7.95 -6.65
CA THR A 46 -20.81 -7.55 -6.71
C THR A 46 -21.33 -7.04 -5.35
N ALA A 47 -20.89 -7.66 -4.25
CA ALA A 47 -21.31 -7.29 -2.90
C ALA A 47 -20.62 -6.02 -2.38
N GLN A 48 -19.46 -5.68 -2.92
CA GLN A 48 -18.63 -4.54 -2.54
C GLN A 48 -18.45 -4.39 -1.02
N PRO A 49 -17.88 -5.39 -0.32
CA PRO A 49 -17.79 -5.40 1.14
C PRO A 49 -16.90 -4.28 1.69
N LEU A 50 -16.05 -3.68 0.86
CA LEU A 50 -15.17 -2.57 1.23
C LEU A 50 -15.74 -1.20 0.87
N LYS A 51 -17.01 -1.11 0.51
CA LYS A 51 -17.65 0.18 0.21
C LYS A 51 -17.54 1.14 1.39
N GLY A 52 -16.98 2.34 1.15
CA GLY A 52 -16.72 3.35 2.16
C GLY A 52 -15.39 3.18 2.91
N ALA A 53 -14.62 2.14 2.58
CA ALA A 53 -13.22 2.05 3.02
C ALA A 53 -12.37 3.01 2.18
N ARG A 54 -11.55 3.82 2.86
CA ARG A 54 -10.49 4.65 2.28
C ARG A 54 -9.17 4.10 2.77
N ILE A 55 -8.56 3.26 1.94
CA ILE A 55 -7.37 2.49 2.28
C ILE A 55 -6.13 3.23 1.80
N ALA A 56 -5.32 3.72 2.72
CA ALA A 56 -3.96 4.15 2.42
C ALA A 56 -3.03 2.93 2.48
N GLY A 57 -2.31 2.67 1.40
CA GLY A 57 -1.35 1.58 1.31
C GLY A 57 0.09 2.09 1.21
N CYS A 58 0.99 1.44 1.97
CA CYS A 58 2.43 1.62 1.87
C CYS A 58 3.09 0.24 1.79
N LEU A 59 3.22 -0.28 0.58
CA LEU A 59 3.78 -1.60 0.29
C LEU A 59 4.41 -1.57 -1.10
N HIS A 60 5.42 -2.42 -1.34
CA HIS A 60 6.19 -2.46 -2.58
C HIS A 60 5.31 -2.33 -3.83
N MET A 61 5.50 -1.26 -4.62
CA MET A 61 4.67 -1.00 -5.80
C MET A 61 5.12 -1.86 -6.99
N THR A 62 4.78 -3.14 -6.92
CA THR A 62 5.05 -4.15 -7.94
C THR A 62 3.81 -4.51 -8.75
N ILE A 63 3.97 -5.32 -9.80
CA ILE A 63 2.84 -5.84 -10.58
C ILE A 63 1.88 -6.67 -9.70
N GLN A 64 2.39 -7.44 -8.73
CA GLN A 64 1.57 -8.20 -7.80
C GLN A 64 0.76 -7.28 -6.87
N THR A 65 1.38 -6.22 -6.39
CA THR A 65 0.69 -5.19 -5.58
C THR A 65 -0.37 -4.47 -6.41
N ALA A 66 -0.14 -4.26 -7.70
CA ALA A 66 -1.15 -3.70 -8.60
C ALA A 66 -2.40 -4.58 -8.66
N VAL A 67 -2.26 -5.91 -8.71
CA VAL A 67 -3.40 -6.85 -8.63
C VAL A 67 -4.14 -6.71 -7.29
N LEU A 68 -3.41 -6.55 -6.18
CA LEU A 68 -4.03 -6.29 -4.87
C LEU A 68 -4.82 -4.98 -4.87
N ILE A 69 -4.22 -3.87 -5.35
CA ILE A 69 -4.87 -2.55 -5.41
C ILE A 69 -6.17 -2.63 -6.22
N GLU A 70 -6.13 -3.21 -7.42
CA GLU A 70 -7.31 -3.36 -8.27
C GLU A 70 -8.36 -4.29 -7.65
N THR A 71 -7.94 -5.30 -6.89
CA THR A 71 -8.86 -6.15 -6.14
C THR A 71 -9.57 -5.35 -5.04
N LEU A 72 -8.85 -4.56 -4.25
CA LEU A 72 -9.45 -3.70 -3.22
C LEU A 72 -10.47 -2.71 -3.83
N VAL A 73 -10.14 -2.11 -4.98
CA VAL A 73 -11.05 -1.22 -5.72
C VAL A 73 -12.27 -1.97 -6.24
N ALA A 74 -12.10 -3.16 -6.81
CA ALA A 74 -13.22 -3.99 -7.28
C ALA A 74 -14.15 -4.39 -6.12
N LEU A 75 -13.61 -4.56 -4.91
CA LEU A 75 -14.39 -4.82 -3.69
C LEU A 75 -15.04 -3.56 -3.10
N GLY A 76 -14.90 -2.40 -3.71
CA GLY A 76 -15.58 -1.16 -3.37
C GLY A 76 -14.77 -0.14 -2.55
N ALA A 77 -13.48 -0.39 -2.30
CA ALA A 77 -12.62 0.57 -1.59
C ALA A 77 -12.19 1.73 -2.48
N GLU A 78 -12.01 2.90 -1.87
CA GLU A 78 -11.13 3.94 -2.39
C GLU A 78 -9.72 3.64 -1.92
N VAL A 79 -8.72 3.74 -2.81
CA VAL A 79 -7.34 3.35 -2.53
C VAL A 79 -6.40 4.47 -2.93
N THR A 80 -5.41 4.73 -2.08
CA THR A 80 -4.22 5.53 -2.39
C THR A 80 -2.99 4.70 -2.06
N TRP A 81 -1.90 4.84 -2.81
CA TRP A 81 -0.75 3.95 -2.65
C TRP A 81 0.60 4.64 -2.74
N SER A 82 1.54 4.23 -1.88
CA SER A 82 2.97 4.52 -1.99
C SER A 82 3.79 3.22 -1.86
N SER A 83 5.07 3.28 -2.17
CA SER A 83 5.97 2.16 -1.91
C SER A 83 6.58 2.26 -0.51
N CYS A 84 6.81 1.13 0.13
CA CYS A 84 7.50 1.04 1.43
C CYS A 84 9.04 0.98 1.29
N ASN A 85 9.57 1.13 0.09
CA ASN A 85 11.01 1.10 -0.17
C ASN A 85 11.37 1.93 -1.39
N ILE A 86 12.46 2.69 -1.29
CA ILE A 86 12.91 3.63 -2.34
C ILE A 86 13.40 2.97 -3.64
N PHE A 87 13.69 1.66 -3.64
CA PHE A 87 14.21 0.94 -4.81
C PHE A 87 13.28 -0.13 -5.37
N SER A 88 12.23 -0.52 -4.66
CA SER A 88 11.42 -1.70 -5.01
C SER A 88 10.30 -1.43 -6.01
N THR A 89 9.99 -0.17 -6.31
CA THR A 89 8.95 0.15 -7.28
C THR A 89 9.28 -0.38 -8.67
N GLN A 90 8.32 -1.06 -9.29
CA GLN A 90 8.31 -1.32 -10.72
C GLN A 90 7.58 -0.17 -11.41
N ASP A 91 8.32 0.72 -12.08
CA ASP A 91 7.78 1.99 -12.59
C ASP A 91 6.62 1.79 -13.58
N HIS A 92 6.64 0.71 -14.36
CA HIS A 92 5.55 0.34 -15.27
C HIS A 92 4.27 -0.09 -14.51
N ALA A 93 4.39 -0.76 -13.35
CA ALA A 93 3.25 -1.10 -12.52
C ALA A 93 2.60 0.16 -11.93
N ALA A 94 3.41 1.07 -11.38
CA ALA A 94 2.92 2.35 -10.88
C ALA A 94 2.24 3.17 -11.98
N ALA A 95 2.81 3.21 -13.19
CA ALA A 95 2.22 3.90 -14.34
C ALA A 95 0.87 3.30 -14.74
N ALA A 96 0.72 1.97 -14.73
CA ALA A 96 -0.54 1.31 -15.08
C ALA A 96 -1.66 1.63 -14.07
N ILE A 97 -1.36 1.63 -12.79
CA ILE A 97 -2.31 1.99 -11.72
C ILE A 97 -2.70 3.46 -11.81
N ALA A 98 -1.73 4.37 -12.05
CA ALA A 98 -2.01 5.79 -12.28
C ALA A 98 -2.91 6.02 -13.49
N ALA A 99 -2.64 5.33 -14.61
CA ALA A 99 -3.45 5.42 -15.83
C ALA A 99 -4.86 4.85 -15.65
N ALA A 100 -5.05 3.90 -14.73
CA ALA A 100 -6.38 3.40 -14.33
C ALA A 100 -7.15 4.39 -13.43
N GLY A 101 -6.57 5.55 -13.10
CA GLY A 101 -7.20 6.59 -12.29
C GLY A 101 -7.11 6.34 -10.77
N ILE A 102 -6.27 5.42 -10.33
CA ILE A 102 -6.04 5.15 -8.90
C ILE A 102 -4.83 5.97 -8.44
N PRO A 103 -4.98 6.79 -7.37
CA PRO A 103 -3.89 7.60 -6.86
C PRO A 103 -2.70 6.74 -6.38
N VAL A 104 -1.55 6.93 -7.01
CA VAL A 104 -0.31 6.25 -6.67
C VAL A 104 0.87 7.23 -6.71
N TYR A 105 1.71 7.14 -5.69
CA TYR A 105 2.87 8.00 -5.48
C TYR A 105 4.09 7.12 -5.25
N ALA A 106 4.75 6.68 -6.33
CA ALA A 106 5.88 5.76 -6.25
C ALA A 106 6.72 5.77 -7.53
N TRP A 107 8.04 5.73 -7.39
CA TRP A 107 9.00 5.46 -8.46
C TRP A 107 10.29 4.87 -7.91
N LYS A 108 11.00 4.15 -8.74
CA LYS A 108 12.29 3.58 -8.36
C LYS A 108 13.37 4.65 -8.25
N GLY A 109 14.06 4.68 -7.12
CA GLY A 109 15.17 5.61 -6.86
C GLY A 109 14.73 6.94 -6.25
N MET A 110 13.65 6.95 -5.47
CA MET A 110 13.30 8.09 -4.60
C MET A 110 14.41 8.36 -3.59
N ASN A 111 14.59 9.63 -3.23
CA ASN A 111 15.32 9.99 -2.03
C ASN A 111 14.40 9.95 -0.80
N GLU A 112 14.94 10.17 0.40
CA GLU A 112 14.18 10.09 1.65
C GLU A 112 13.04 11.13 1.72
N GLU A 113 13.28 12.37 1.29
CA GLU A 113 12.27 13.43 1.27
C GLU A 113 11.13 13.11 0.31
N GLU A 114 11.45 12.56 -0.85
CA GLU A 114 10.47 12.10 -1.84
C GLU A 114 9.67 10.91 -1.31
N PHE A 115 10.32 9.99 -0.61
CA PHE A 115 9.67 8.85 0.02
C PHE A 115 8.65 9.28 1.07
N ASP A 116 9.05 10.15 2.00
CA ASP A 116 8.15 10.69 3.02
C ASP A 116 6.99 11.46 2.39
N TRP A 117 7.27 12.28 1.38
CA TRP A 117 6.24 12.99 0.63
C TRP A 117 5.23 12.04 -0.03
N CYS A 118 5.70 10.93 -0.61
CA CYS A 118 4.83 9.93 -1.22
C CYS A 118 3.88 9.29 -0.21
N ILE A 119 4.38 8.94 0.99
CA ILE A 119 3.55 8.41 2.07
C ILE A 119 2.53 9.46 2.51
N GLU A 120 2.95 10.71 2.70
CA GLU A 120 2.06 11.81 3.11
C GLU A 120 0.90 12.01 2.12
N GLN A 121 1.13 11.85 0.81
CA GLN A 121 0.07 11.98 -0.20
C GLN A 121 -1.01 10.92 -0.06
N THR A 122 -0.71 9.75 0.51
CA THR A 122 -1.70 8.68 0.69
C THR A 122 -2.71 8.94 1.79
N LEU A 123 -2.44 9.88 2.70
CA LEU A 123 -3.27 10.14 3.88
C LEU A 123 -4.64 10.75 3.55
N PHE A 124 -4.78 11.37 2.38
CA PHE A 124 -5.96 12.15 2.04
C PHE A 124 -6.48 11.85 0.63
N PHE A 125 -7.76 11.65 0.50
CA PHE A 125 -8.45 11.19 -0.71
C PHE A 125 -9.14 12.34 -1.45
N GLY A 126 -8.88 12.42 -2.75
CA GLY A 126 -9.52 13.36 -3.67
C GLY A 126 -9.28 14.83 -3.36
N GLU A 127 -9.92 15.70 -4.12
CA GLU A 127 -9.83 17.16 -3.95
C GLU A 127 -10.41 17.64 -2.60
N ALA A 128 -11.40 16.91 -2.08
CA ALA A 128 -12.00 17.20 -0.78
C ALA A 128 -11.11 16.84 0.41
N ARG A 129 -9.95 16.22 0.15
CA ARG A 129 -8.97 15.83 1.18
C ARG A 129 -9.60 15.01 2.32
N GLN A 130 -10.47 14.06 1.99
CA GLN A 130 -11.05 13.18 2.99
C GLN A 130 -9.96 12.30 3.61
N PRO A 131 -9.88 12.15 4.93
CA PRO A 131 -8.84 11.36 5.56
C PRO A 131 -9.03 9.86 5.30
N LEU A 132 -7.92 9.11 5.34
CA LEU A 132 -7.95 7.64 5.35
C LEU A 132 -8.78 7.12 6.52
N ASN A 133 -9.30 5.91 6.41
CA ASN A 133 -9.94 5.22 7.53
C ASN A 133 -9.48 3.76 7.70
N MET A 134 -8.56 3.31 6.87
CA MET A 134 -7.86 2.02 6.99
C MET A 134 -6.42 2.14 6.47
N ILE A 135 -5.53 1.37 7.07
CA ILE A 135 -4.11 1.30 6.69
C ILE A 135 -3.76 -0.12 6.25
N LEU A 136 -2.99 -0.22 5.17
CA LEU A 136 -2.27 -1.41 4.78
C LEU A 136 -0.78 -1.04 4.69
N ASP A 137 0.04 -1.60 5.58
CA ASP A 137 1.43 -1.20 5.74
C ASP A 137 2.41 -2.38 5.61
N ASP A 138 3.63 -2.07 5.24
CA ASP A 138 4.75 -3.01 5.14
C ASP A 138 6.01 -2.33 5.70
N GLY A 139 6.31 -2.63 6.95
CA GLY A 139 7.43 -2.07 7.69
C GLY A 139 7.06 -0.99 8.70
N GLY A 140 5.83 -0.45 8.64
CA GLY A 140 5.29 0.47 9.64
C GLY A 140 5.59 1.94 9.40
N ASP A 141 6.08 2.35 8.22
CA ASP A 141 6.44 3.76 7.99
C ASP A 141 5.20 4.64 7.85
N LEU A 142 4.17 4.20 7.12
CA LEU A 142 2.89 4.89 7.04
C LEU A 142 2.20 4.96 8.42
N THR A 143 2.18 3.84 9.14
CA THR A 143 1.59 3.77 10.48
C THR A 143 2.28 4.73 11.45
N ASN A 144 3.61 4.75 11.46
CA ASN A 144 4.38 5.64 12.31
C ASN A 144 4.18 7.12 11.93
N MET A 145 4.15 7.43 10.64
CA MET A 145 3.84 8.79 10.17
C MET A 145 2.48 9.26 10.70
N VAL A 146 1.44 8.42 10.59
CA VAL A 146 0.10 8.75 11.11
C VAL A 146 0.13 8.96 12.61
N LEU A 147 0.69 8.02 13.38
CA LEU A 147 0.66 8.07 14.83
C LEU A 147 1.48 9.21 15.43
N ASP A 148 2.59 9.57 14.79
CA ASP A 148 3.56 10.52 15.33
C ASP A 148 3.37 11.94 14.77
N GLN A 149 2.92 12.08 13.50
CA GLN A 149 2.83 13.38 12.82
C GLN A 149 1.38 13.83 12.55
N TYR A 150 0.40 12.88 12.47
CA TYR A 150 -1.01 13.14 12.16
C TYR A 150 -1.96 12.46 13.16
N PRO A 151 -1.73 12.61 14.50
CA PRO A 151 -2.51 11.90 15.52
C PRO A 151 -4.02 12.23 15.48
N GLU A 152 -4.40 13.36 14.91
CA GLU A 152 -5.80 13.75 14.72
C GLU A 152 -6.56 12.85 13.76
N LEU A 153 -5.86 12.12 12.85
CA LEU A 153 -6.49 11.18 11.92
C LEU A 153 -6.88 9.85 12.58
N VAL A 154 -6.25 9.51 13.69
CA VAL A 154 -6.44 8.23 14.40
C VAL A 154 -7.91 7.94 14.71
N LYS A 155 -8.68 8.98 15.07
CA LYS A 155 -10.11 8.86 15.42
C LYS A 155 -10.98 8.30 14.27
N ASP A 156 -10.55 8.49 13.03
CA ASP A 156 -11.28 8.06 11.83
C ASP A 156 -10.80 6.68 11.31
N ILE A 157 -9.66 6.18 11.82
CA ILE A 157 -9.05 4.93 11.39
C ILE A 157 -9.65 3.74 12.14
N LYS A 158 -10.19 2.79 11.41
CA LYS A 158 -10.81 1.57 11.95
C LYS A 158 -9.80 0.50 12.35
N GLY A 159 -8.63 0.51 11.72
CA GLY A 159 -7.56 -0.44 11.98
C GLY A 159 -6.52 -0.47 10.87
N LEU A 160 -5.51 -1.30 11.07
CA LEU A 160 -4.42 -1.51 10.13
C LEU A 160 -4.11 -2.99 9.94
N SER A 161 -3.51 -3.31 8.79
CA SER A 161 -2.90 -4.61 8.50
C SER A 161 -1.42 -4.39 8.21
N GLU A 162 -0.56 -5.18 8.88
CA GLU A 162 0.89 -5.12 8.73
C GLU A 162 1.41 -6.41 8.09
N GLU A 163 2.15 -6.25 6.99
CA GLU A 163 2.63 -7.34 6.14
C GLU A 163 3.87 -8.04 6.71
N THR A 164 4.81 -7.29 7.32
CA THR A 164 6.17 -7.77 7.50
C THR A 164 6.67 -7.79 8.94
N THR A 165 7.70 -8.59 9.20
CA THR A 165 8.30 -8.80 10.53
C THR A 165 8.74 -7.49 11.18
N THR A 166 9.39 -6.59 10.45
CA THR A 166 9.87 -5.31 11.00
C THR A 166 8.72 -4.45 11.49
N GLY A 167 7.65 -4.31 10.70
CA GLY A 167 6.49 -3.54 11.09
C GLY A 167 5.74 -4.17 12.26
N VAL A 168 5.58 -5.49 12.27
CA VAL A 168 4.98 -6.22 13.40
C VAL A 168 5.76 -5.99 14.71
N HIS A 169 7.10 -5.98 14.66
CA HIS A 169 7.92 -5.64 15.84
C HIS A 169 7.66 -4.22 16.33
N ARG A 170 7.59 -3.24 15.43
CA ARG A 170 7.26 -1.84 15.78
C ARG A 170 5.87 -1.75 16.44
N LEU A 171 4.88 -2.50 15.94
CA LEU A 171 3.54 -2.56 16.54
C LEU A 171 3.56 -3.17 17.95
N TYR A 172 4.30 -4.25 18.17
CA TYR A 172 4.45 -4.84 19.51
C TYR A 172 5.14 -3.88 20.49
N GLU A 173 6.15 -3.13 20.05
CA GLU A 173 6.78 -2.10 20.88
C GLU A 173 5.79 -0.99 21.27
N ARG A 174 5.00 -0.49 20.29
CA ARG A 174 3.95 0.49 20.57
C ARG A 174 2.88 -0.06 21.52
N MET A 175 2.46 -1.30 21.32
CA MET A 175 1.50 -1.97 22.22
C MET A 175 2.04 -2.07 23.65
N LYS A 176 3.30 -2.49 23.81
CA LYS A 176 3.96 -2.58 25.12
C LYS A 176 4.06 -1.23 25.83
N ASN A 177 4.30 -0.17 25.06
CA ASN A 177 4.43 1.20 25.57
C ASN A 177 3.07 1.92 25.73
N GLY A 178 1.95 1.28 25.39
CA GLY A 178 0.61 1.90 25.43
C GLY A 178 0.40 2.99 24.37
N THR A 179 1.17 2.98 23.27
CA THR A 179 1.12 3.98 22.21
C THR A 179 0.55 3.45 20.88
N LEU A 180 -0.11 2.29 20.90
CA LEU A 180 -0.86 1.74 19.78
C LEU A 180 -2.37 1.92 20.03
N PRO A 181 -3.00 2.99 19.52
CA PRO A 181 -4.41 3.28 19.79
C PRO A 181 -5.37 2.58 18.84
N LEU A 182 -4.86 1.82 17.87
CA LEU A 182 -5.61 1.22 16.76
C LEU A 182 -5.58 -0.31 16.84
N PRO A 183 -6.66 -1.01 16.44
CA PRO A 183 -6.59 -2.43 16.15
C PRO A 183 -5.59 -2.70 15.02
N ALA A 184 -4.72 -3.69 15.22
CA ALA A 184 -3.70 -4.07 14.24
C ALA A 184 -3.79 -5.57 13.94
N ILE A 185 -3.80 -5.93 12.65
CA ILE A 185 -3.77 -7.31 12.17
C ILE A 185 -2.34 -7.64 11.74
N ASN A 186 -1.75 -8.63 12.41
CA ASN A 186 -0.45 -9.19 12.04
C ASN A 186 -0.64 -10.21 10.91
N VAL A 187 -0.45 -9.77 9.68
CA VAL A 187 -0.52 -10.63 8.48
C VAL A 187 0.74 -11.48 8.36
N ASN A 188 1.91 -10.94 8.78
CA ASN A 188 3.19 -11.63 8.68
C ASN A 188 3.18 -13.03 9.32
N ASP A 189 2.55 -13.19 10.47
CA ASP A 189 2.54 -14.45 11.23
C ASP A 189 1.38 -15.38 10.85
N SER A 190 0.55 -14.98 9.89
CA SER A 190 -0.42 -15.89 9.27
C SER A 190 0.30 -17.12 8.71
N VAL A 191 -0.26 -18.32 8.93
CA VAL A 191 0.31 -19.58 8.43
C VAL A 191 0.51 -19.53 6.91
N THR A 192 -0.47 -18.99 6.20
CA THR A 192 -0.44 -18.87 4.73
C THR A 192 0.55 -17.82 4.23
N LYS A 193 1.06 -16.93 5.08
CA LYS A 193 2.12 -15.96 4.75
C LYS A 193 3.47 -16.45 5.26
N SER A 194 3.68 -16.59 6.56
CA SER A 194 4.99 -16.83 7.17
C SER A 194 5.60 -18.19 6.80
N LYS A 195 4.78 -19.21 6.58
CA LYS A 195 5.27 -20.54 6.22
C LYS A 195 5.56 -20.71 4.72
N PHE A 196 5.16 -19.76 3.91
CA PHE A 196 5.35 -19.74 2.47
C PHE A 196 6.25 -18.60 2.04
N ASP A 197 5.80 -17.35 2.09
CA ASP A 197 6.55 -16.18 1.62
C ASP A 197 7.88 -15.99 2.36
N ASN A 198 7.87 -15.90 3.69
CA ASN A 198 9.09 -15.69 4.46
C ASN A 198 10.11 -16.83 4.31
N LYS A 199 9.65 -18.03 3.96
CA LYS A 199 10.50 -19.22 3.83
C LYS A 199 11.02 -19.44 2.41
N TYR A 200 10.18 -19.22 1.40
CA TYR A 200 10.47 -19.57 0.01
C TYR A 200 10.61 -18.36 -0.89
N GLY A 201 9.76 -17.34 -0.75
CA GLY A 201 9.67 -16.22 -1.66
C GLY A 201 10.98 -15.46 -1.82
N CYS A 202 11.56 -14.97 -0.73
CA CYS A 202 12.83 -14.22 -0.77
C CYS A 202 14.01 -15.05 -1.26
N LYS A 203 14.09 -16.32 -0.86
CA LYS A 203 15.18 -17.21 -1.24
C LYS A 203 15.20 -17.50 -2.74
N GLU A 204 14.05 -17.79 -3.31
CA GLU A 204 13.92 -18.11 -4.74
C GLU A 204 14.12 -16.87 -5.60
N SER A 205 13.44 -15.76 -5.29
CA SER A 205 13.57 -14.51 -6.04
C SER A 205 14.99 -13.92 -5.98
N ALA A 206 15.71 -14.09 -4.86
CA ALA A 206 17.10 -13.64 -4.77
C ALA A 206 18.03 -14.45 -5.71
N VAL A 207 17.81 -15.75 -5.83
CA VAL A 207 18.58 -16.61 -6.76
C VAL A 207 18.26 -16.27 -8.21
N ASP A 208 16.99 -16.05 -8.53
CA ASP A 208 16.56 -15.67 -9.88
C ASP A 208 17.10 -14.29 -10.30
N ALA A 209 17.19 -13.36 -9.37
CA ALA A 209 17.78 -12.04 -9.64
C ALA A 209 19.31 -12.07 -9.87
N ILE A 210 20.01 -13.13 -9.43
CA ILE A 210 21.44 -13.33 -9.63
C ILE A 210 21.73 -13.99 -10.99
N ARG A 211 20.84 -14.81 -11.50
CA ARG A 211 20.94 -15.50 -12.79
C ARG A 211 20.69 -14.57 -13.97
#